data_29b80d36f3b00ecaf2a9cf4505604616
#
_entry.id   29b80d36f3b00ecaf2a9cf4505604616
#
_cell.length_a   1.000
_cell.length_b   1.000
_cell.length_c   1.000
_cell.angle_alpha   90.00
_cell.angle_beta   90.00
_cell.angle_gamma   90.00
#
_symmetry.space_group_name_H-M   'P 1'
#
loop_
_entity.id
_entity.type
_entity.pdbx_description
1 polymer ?
#
loop_
_entity_poly.entity_id
_entity_poly.type
_entity_poly.pdbx_seq_one_letter_code
_entity_poly.pdbx_strand_id
1 'polypeptide(L)'
;VLVQGKQAQAVIGQMPAEQAMDRALAGSGLQLRVTGQGNFSVEPAADSGAALQLGVTSIAAHSIDPTITEDSGSYAARAVTIGKGTHTLKEIPQSITVMTRKQMDDQGLVDLKDAVNQTTGLVGVQGVGKGMIITSRGFQIDDWQYDGVPIPRNTYALGNWATQDLIFFDRMEVL
;
A
#
# COMPACT_ATOMS: atom_id res chain seq x y z
N VAL A 1 -23.40 19.29 33.98
CA VAL A 1 -24.50 19.88 33.20
C VAL A 1 -23.92 21.03 32.40
N LEU A 2 -24.01 21.00 31.06
CA LEU A 2 -23.36 21.89 30.09
C LEU A 2 -23.74 23.38 30.25
N VAL A 3 -24.90 23.68 30.80
CA VAL A 3 -25.45 25.04 30.90
C VAL A 3 -25.34 25.66 32.32
N GLN A 4 -24.79 24.91 33.28
CA GLN A 4 -24.72 25.41 34.68
C GLN A 4 -23.66 26.52 34.78
N GLY A 5 -24.07 27.70 35.29
CA GLY A 5 -23.20 28.86 35.42
C GLY A 5 -23.09 29.74 34.16
N LYS A 6 -23.83 29.41 33.11
CA LYS A 6 -23.87 30.21 31.86
C LYS A 6 -25.06 31.17 31.92
N GLN A 7 -24.85 32.41 31.45
CA GLN A 7 -25.91 33.42 31.34
C GLN A 7 -26.32 33.53 29.86
N ALA A 8 -27.63 33.44 29.61
CA ALA A 8 -28.19 33.68 28.28
C ALA A 8 -28.51 35.18 28.12
N GLN A 9 -28.36 35.69 26.90
CA GLN A 9 -28.75 37.07 26.60
C GLN A 9 -30.27 37.17 26.45
N ALA A 10 -30.84 38.28 26.93
CA ALA A 10 -32.26 38.54 26.77
C ALA A 10 -32.57 38.78 25.28
N VAL A 11 -33.51 38.00 24.73
CA VAL A 11 -33.96 38.13 23.33
C VAL A 11 -35.38 38.63 23.32
N ILE A 12 -35.61 39.81 22.75
CA ILE A 12 -36.92 40.45 22.63
C ILE A 12 -37.20 40.70 21.15
N GLY A 13 -38.36 40.29 20.66
CA GLY A 13 -38.81 40.50 19.30
C GLY A 13 -39.51 39.27 18.70
N GLN A 14 -40.17 39.45 17.57
CA GLN A 14 -40.77 38.35 16.82
C GLN A 14 -39.72 37.81 15.83
N MET A 15 -39.26 36.61 16.05
CA MET A 15 -38.30 35.95 15.21
C MET A 15 -38.49 34.42 15.27
N PRO A 16 -38.00 33.65 14.31
CA PRO A 16 -38.00 32.20 14.36
C PRO A 16 -37.29 31.68 15.63
N ALA A 17 -37.76 30.56 16.17
CA ALA A 17 -37.22 29.98 17.38
C ALA A 17 -35.71 29.70 17.32
N GLU A 18 -35.22 29.28 16.17
CA GLU A 18 -33.81 29.02 15.88
C GLU A 18 -32.96 30.28 16.05
N GLN A 19 -33.38 31.41 15.46
CA GLN A 19 -32.70 32.70 15.61
C GLN A 19 -32.74 33.24 17.03
N ALA A 20 -33.85 33.02 17.76
CA ALA A 20 -33.95 33.42 19.12
C ALA A 20 -32.98 32.66 20.02
N MET A 21 -32.86 31.36 19.81
CA MET A 21 -31.93 30.53 20.56
C MET A 21 -30.46 30.86 20.23
N ASP A 22 -30.10 31.08 18.97
CA ASP A 22 -28.76 31.51 18.60
C ASP A 22 -28.36 32.83 19.25
N ARG A 23 -29.27 33.81 19.28
CA ARG A 23 -29.02 35.08 19.97
C ARG A 23 -28.90 34.92 21.50
N ALA A 24 -29.74 34.06 22.10
CA ALA A 24 -29.65 33.79 23.52
C ALA A 24 -28.34 33.13 23.94
N LEU A 25 -27.78 32.29 23.06
CA LEU A 25 -26.51 31.59 23.29
C LEU A 25 -25.27 32.39 22.92
N ALA A 26 -25.44 33.53 22.27
CA ALA A 26 -24.33 34.38 21.85
C ALA A 26 -23.46 34.80 23.04
N GLY A 27 -22.16 34.53 22.99
CA GLY A 27 -21.19 34.83 24.06
C GLY A 27 -21.17 33.86 25.23
N SER A 28 -22.06 32.85 25.26
CA SER A 28 -22.08 31.83 26.34
C SER A 28 -21.04 30.72 26.14
N GLY A 29 -20.39 30.63 24.95
CA GLY A 29 -19.54 29.53 24.57
C GLY A 29 -20.32 28.24 24.22
N LEU A 30 -21.59 28.40 23.89
CA LEU A 30 -22.47 27.31 23.45
C LEU A 30 -23.03 27.62 22.06
N GLN A 31 -23.29 26.58 21.28
CA GLN A 31 -23.93 26.68 19.97
C GLN A 31 -25.16 25.78 19.88
N LEU A 32 -26.08 26.18 19.00
CA LEU A 32 -27.26 25.40 18.70
C LEU A 32 -26.99 24.41 17.58
N ARG A 33 -27.43 23.18 17.77
CA ARG A 33 -27.44 22.17 16.73
C ARG A 33 -28.85 21.65 16.46
N VAL A 34 -29.28 21.71 15.24
CA VAL A 34 -30.55 21.15 14.80
C VAL A 34 -30.40 19.65 14.61
N THR A 35 -31.12 18.83 15.38
CA THR A 35 -31.04 17.37 15.33
C THR A 35 -32.15 16.69 14.53
N GLY A 36 -32.84 17.46 13.66
CA GLY A 36 -33.93 16.99 12.80
C GLY A 36 -35.32 17.20 13.41
N GLN A 37 -36.34 17.36 12.55
CA GLN A 37 -37.75 17.53 12.91
C GLN A 37 -38.05 18.57 14.03
N GLY A 38 -37.29 19.69 14.06
CA GLY A 38 -37.57 20.78 15.01
C GLY A 38 -37.00 20.56 16.41
N ASN A 39 -36.21 19.55 16.65
CA ASN A 39 -35.48 19.35 17.88
C ASN A 39 -34.14 20.08 17.87
N PHE A 40 -33.79 20.72 18.96
CA PHE A 40 -32.57 21.47 19.15
C PHE A 40 -31.72 20.85 20.24
N SER A 41 -30.43 20.77 20.01
CA SER A 41 -29.42 20.39 20.99
C SER A 41 -28.45 21.54 21.20
N VAL A 42 -28.04 21.75 22.46
CA VAL A 42 -27.04 22.75 22.82
C VAL A 42 -25.71 22.04 23.07
N GLU A 43 -24.70 22.42 22.31
CA GLU A 43 -23.36 21.86 22.40
C GLU A 43 -22.35 22.96 22.73
N PRO A 44 -21.18 22.66 23.30
CA PRO A 44 -20.12 23.65 23.41
C PRO A 44 -19.81 24.23 22.04
N ALA A 45 -19.75 25.56 21.96
CA ALA A 45 -19.23 26.19 20.74
C ALA A 45 -17.80 25.71 20.54
N ALA A 46 -17.51 25.14 19.41
CA ALA A 46 -16.12 24.88 19.03
C ALA A 46 -15.41 26.24 19.07
N ASP A 47 -14.36 26.35 19.91
CA ASP A 47 -13.55 27.55 19.99
C ASP A 47 -13.11 27.89 18.59
N SER A 48 -13.69 28.91 18.00
CA SER A 48 -13.32 29.43 16.71
C SER A 48 -11.90 30.06 16.68
N GLY A 49 -11.22 30.02 17.84
CA GLY A 49 -9.83 30.42 18.02
C GLY A 49 -8.83 29.27 18.02
N ALA A 50 -9.31 28.02 18.09
CA ALA A 50 -8.51 26.82 17.99
C ALA A 50 -9.10 25.86 16.94
N ALA A 51 -9.52 26.38 15.78
CA ALA A 51 -9.57 25.52 14.61
C ALA A 51 -8.14 24.98 14.50
N LEU A 52 -7.94 23.72 14.88
CA LEU A 52 -6.80 22.94 14.44
C LEU A 52 -6.82 23.07 12.93
N GLN A 53 -6.08 24.07 12.44
CA GLN A 53 -5.67 24.10 11.06
C GLN A 53 -4.79 22.87 10.93
N LEU A 54 -5.40 21.72 10.64
CA LEU A 54 -4.71 20.59 10.09
C LEU A 54 -4.03 21.17 8.85
N GLY A 55 -2.72 21.47 8.99
CA GLY A 55 -1.93 21.89 7.88
C GLY A 55 -2.25 20.95 6.74
N VAL A 56 -2.36 21.47 5.55
CA VAL A 56 -2.57 20.66 4.35
C VAL A 56 -1.59 19.51 4.47
N THR A 57 -2.08 18.34 4.89
CA THR A 57 -1.31 17.12 4.76
C THR A 57 -1.26 16.90 3.27
N SER A 58 -0.26 17.52 2.63
CA SER A 58 0.09 17.10 1.29
C SER A 58 0.56 15.65 1.47
N ILE A 59 -0.34 14.74 1.21
CA ILE A 59 0.04 13.40 0.83
C ILE A 59 0.72 13.61 -0.51
N ALA A 60 2.03 13.87 -0.47
CA ALA A 60 2.87 13.61 -1.60
C ALA A 60 2.71 12.10 -1.80
N ALA A 61 1.75 11.70 -2.64
CA ALA A 61 1.81 10.42 -3.26
C ALA A 61 3.11 10.48 -4.08
N HIS A 62 4.22 10.06 -3.49
CA HIS A 62 5.29 9.51 -4.28
C HIS A 62 4.57 8.48 -5.12
N SER A 63 4.62 8.62 -6.44
CA SER A 63 4.20 7.56 -7.32
C SER A 63 5.14 6.39 -6.98
N ILE A 64 4.69 5.56 -6.05
CA ILE A 64 5.40 4.33 -5.73
C ILE A 64 5.42 3.61 -7.05
N ASP A 65 6.60 3.37 -7.57
CA ASP A 65 6.76 2.57 -8.78
C ASP A 65 5.92 1.30 -8.59
N PRO A 66 4.90 1.07 -9.42
CA PRO A 66 3.97 -0.03 -9.22
C PRO A 66 4.66 -1.39 -9.33
N THR A 67 5.89 -1.43 -9.80
CA THR A 67 6.70 -2.65 -9.90
C THR A 67 7.40 -3.00 -8.58
N ILE A 68 7.64 -2.03 -7.69
CA ILE A 68 8.28 -2.26 -6.39
C ILE A 68 7.32 -3.02 -5.47
N THR A 69 7.80 -4.12 -4.90
CA THR A 69 7.05 -4.96 -3.96
C THR A 69 7.51 -4.82 -2.52
N GLU A 70 8.72 -4.29 -2.29
CA GLU A 70 9.25 -3.96 -0.97
C GLU A 70 8.29 -3.00 -0.24
N ASP A 71 8.10 -3.21 1.05
CA ASP A 71 7.19 -2.45 1.92
C ASP A 71 5.72 -2.40 1.46
N SER A 72 5.36 -3.11 0.38
CA SER A 72 3.96 -3.19 -0.07
C SER A 72 3.06 -3.96 0.89
N GLY A 73 3.63 -4.82 1.73
CA GLY A 73 2.88 -5.73 2.61
C GLY A 73 2.00 -6.74 1.86
N SER A 74 2.18 -6.90 0.56
CA SER A 74 1.30 -7.68 -0.32
C SER A 74 2.03 -8.86 -0.98
N TYR A 75 1.31 -9.96 -1.14
CA TYR A 75 1.74 -11.10 -1.96
C TYR A 75 1.39 -10.91 -3.45
N ALA A 76 0.63 -9.88 -3.78
CA ALA A 76 0.25 -9.57 -5.15
C ALA A 76 1.05 -8.39 -5.67
N ALA A 77 1.76 -8.58 -6.78
CA ALA A 77 2.40 -7.50 -7.51
C ALA A 77 1.35 -6.70 -8.29
N ARG A 78 1.54 -5.40 -8.37
CA ARG A 78 0.66 -4.49 -9.13
C ARG A 78 1.04 -4.43 -10.59
N ALA A 79 2.33 -4.53 -10.88
CA ALA A 79 2.90 -4.50 -12.22
C ALA A 79 4.14 -5.37 -12.28
N VAL A 80 4.59 -5.66 -13.49
CA VAL A 80 5.78 -6.43 -13.81
C VAL A 80 6.63 -5.68 -14.82
N THR A 81 7.92 -6.02 -14.89
CA THR A 81 8.87 -5.42 -15.83
C THR A 81 9.30 -6.37 -16.94
N ILE A 82 8.88 -7.60 -16.87
CA ILE A 82 9.17 -8.60 -17.89
C ILE A 82 8.59 -8.17 -19.25
N GLY A 83 9.37 -8.22 -20.33
CA GLY A 83 8.91 -7.77 -21.64
C GLY A 83 9.28 -6.33 -22.03
N LYS A 84 10.21 -5.68 -21.31
CA LYS A 84 10.73 -4.32 -21.58
C LYS A 84 9.72 -3.21 -21.33
N GLY A 85 9.37 -3.01 -20.10
CA GLY A 85 8.52 -1.91 -19.64
C GLY A 85 7.64 -2.33 -18.49
N THR A 86 6.99 -1.34 -17.89
CA THR A 86 6.05 -1.60 -16.81
C THR A 86 4.69 -1.97 -17.39
N HIS A 87 4.23 -3.17 -17.08
CA HIS A 87 2.95 -3.71 -17.53
C HIS A 87 2.14 -4.21 -16.34
N THR A 88 0.83 -4.06 -16.42
CA THR A 88 -0.04 -4.79 -15.49
C THR A 88 -0.10 -6.27 -15.89
N LEU A 89 -0.36 -7.15 -14.92
CA LEU A 89 -0.49 -8.59 -15.19
C LEU A 89 -1.57 -8.92 -16.24
N LYS A 90 -2.57 -8.05 -16.41
CA LYS A 90 -3.66 -8.24 -17.37
C LYS A 90 -3.26 -7.91 -18.81
N GLU A 91 -2.24 -7.09 -19.00
CA GLU A 91 -1.78 -6.65 -20.33
C GLU A 91 -0.89 -7.69 -20.99
N ILE A 92 -0.38 -8.64 -20.22
CA ILE A 92 0.51 -9.67 -20.72
C ILE A 92 -0.29 -10.95 -21.02
N PRO A 93 -0.36 -11.39 -22.29
CA PRO A 93 -1.16 -12.54 -22.68
C PRO A 93 -0.48 -13.89 -22.37
N GLN A 94 0.27 -13.95 -21.28
CA GLN A 94 1.01 -15.13 -20.85
C GLN A 94 0.84 -15.33 -19.34
N SER A 95 1.10 -16.54 -18.88
CA SER A 95 1.06 -16.85 -17.46
C SER A 95 2.30 -16.33 -16.77
N ILE A 96 2.14 -15.33 -15.92
CA ILE A 96 3.22 -14.76 -15.12
C ILE A 96 3.04 -15.12 -13.66
N THR A 97 4.12 -15.50 -13.02
CA THR A 97 4.21 -15.65 -11.57
C THR A 97 5.17 -14.59 -11.03
N VAL A 98 4.73 -13.86 -10.01
CA VAL A 98 5.58 -12.91 -9.29
C VAL A 98 5.67 -13.35 -7.84
N MET A 99 6.89 -13.59 -7.38
CA MET A 99 7.19 -13.77 -5.96
C MET A 99 7.61 -12.43 -5.39
N THR A 100 6.83 -11.87 -4.48
CA THR A 100 7.07 -10.55 -3.90
C THR A 100 8.04 -10.60 -2.73
N ARG A 101 8.61 -9.44 -2.34
CA ARG A 101 9.48 -9.35 -1.15
C ARG A 101 8.78 -9.89 0.09
N LYS A 102 7.55 -9.47 0.32
CA LYS A 102 6.73 -9.92 1.44
C LYS A 102 6.60 -11.45 1.50
N GLN A 103 6.40 -12.10 0.37
CA GLN A 103 6.29 -13.55 0.29
C GLN A 103 7.63 -14.24 0.60
N MET A 104 8.75 -13.69 0.10
CA MET A 104 10.08 -14.21 0.41
C MET A 104 10.37 -14.12 1.91
N ASP A 105 10.08 -13.00 2.53
CA ASP A 105 10.31 -12.75 3.96
C ASP A 105 9.47 -13.68 4.85
N ASP A 106 8.17 -13.78 4.58
CA ASP A 106 7.25 -14.59 5.38
C ASP A 106 7.55 -16.08 5.29
N GLN A 107 8.07 -16.54 4.16
CA GLN A 107 8.45 -17.92 3.94
C GLN A 107 9.90 -18.21 4.36
N GLY A 108 10.65 -17.18 4.78
CA GLY A 108 12.04 -17.32 5.20
C GLY A 108 12.96 -17.79 4.09
N LEU A 109 12.70 -17.38 2.84
CA LEU A 109 13.53 -17.76 1.69
C LEU A 109 14.83 -16.96 1.71
N VAL A 110 15.94 -17.64 1.77
CA VAL A 110 17.26 -17.02 1.93
C VAL A 110 17.99 -16.96 0.60
N ASP A 111 17.87 -17.97 -0.22
CA ASP A 111 18.59 -18.06 -1.48
C ASP A 111 17.66 -18.28 -2.69
N LEU A 112 18.20 -18.04 -3.90
CA LEU A 112 17.45 -18.17 -5.14
C LEU A 112 16.90 -19.59 -5.36
N LYS A 113 17.58 -20.61 -4.88
CA LYS A 113 17.13 -21.99 -4.99
C LYS A 113 15.82 -22.19 -4.20
N ASP A 114 15.75 -21.61 -3.01
CA ASP A 114 14.55 -21.68 -2.20
C ASP A 114 13.38 -21.00 -2.90
N ALA A 115 13.59 -19.79 -3.44
CA ALA A 115 12.56 -19.07 -4.19
C ALA A 115 12.07 -19.86 -5.41
N VAL A 116 13.00 -20.44 -6.19
CA VAL A 116 12.65 -21.27 -7.35
C VAL A 116 11.81 -22.46 -6.94
N ASN A 117 12.20 -23.18 -5.89
CA ASN A 117 11.49 -24.38 -5.46
C ASN A 117 10.12 -24.08 -4.83
N GLN A 118 9.91 -22.87 -4.33
CA GLN A 118 8.61 -22.40 -3.83
C GLN A 118 7.72 -21.79 -4.93
N THR A 119 8.28 -21.55 -6.11
CA THR A 119 7.51 -20.98 -7.22
C THR A 119 6.78 -22.08 -7.98
N THR A 120 5.47 -21.92 -8.10
CA THR A 120 4.63 -22.89 -8.83
C THR A 120 5.08 -23.04 -10.28
N GLY A 121 5.29 -24.30 -10.68
CA GLY A 121 5.66 -24.63 -12.05
C GLY A 121 7.17 -24.59 -12.32
N LEU A 122 7.99 -24.21 -11.35
CA LEU A 122 9.44 -24.27 -11.44
C LEU A 122 10.02 -25.46 -10.67
N VAL A 123 11.11 -25.98 -11.21
CA VAL A 123 11.93 -27.00 -10.54
C VAL A 123 13.40 -26.62 -10.71
N GLY A 124 14.07 -26.40 -9.59
CA GLY A 124 15.51 -26.15 -9.55
C GLY A 124 16.27 -27.42 -9.22
N VAL A 125 17.11 -27.88 -10.14
CA VAL A 125 18.01 -29.02 -9.93
C VAL A 125 19.43 -28.52 -9.84
N GLN A 126 20.13 -28.93 -8.79
CA GLN A 126 21.54 -28.57 -8.64
C GLN A 126 22.39 -29.29 -9.71
N GLY A 127 23.08 -28.49 -10.50
CA GLY A 127 24.00 -28.95 -11.51
C GLY A 127 25.43 -29.12 -10.99
N VAL A 128 26.33 -29.39 -11.88
CA VAL A 128 27.77 -29.51 -11.58
C VAL A 128 28.32 -28.15 -11.15
N GLY A 129 29.21 -28.13 -10.14
CA GLY A 129 29.88 -26.91 -9.71
C GLY A 129 29.01 -25.91 -8.94
N LYS A 130 27.97 -26.37 -8.22
CA LYS A 130 27.00 -25.54 -7.49
C LYS A 130 26.12 -24.67 -8.39
N GLY A 131 26.16 -24.81 -9.70
CA GLY A 131 25.19 -24.21 -10.59
C GLY A 131 23.79 -24.82 -10.39
N MET A 132 22.78 -24.15 -10.87
CA MET A 132 21.41 -24.64 -10.85
C MET A 132 20.82 -24.65 -12.26
N ILE A 133 20.18 -25.75 -12.61
CA ILE A 133 19.35 -25.84 -13.82
C ILE A 133 17.92 -25.66 -13.38
N ILE A 134 17.26 -24.67 -13.95
CA ILE A 134 15.85 -24.40 -13.63
C ILE A 134 15.01 -24.77 -14.84
N THR A 135 13.94 -25.51 -14.57
CA THR A 135 12.97 -25.89 -15.58
C THR A 135 11.59 -25.36 -15.22
N SER A 136 10.86 -24.93 -16.23
CA SER A 136 9.45 -24.59 -16.13
C SER A 136 8.66 -25.56 -17.00
N ARG A 137 7.70 -26.27 -16.40
CA ARG A 137 6.83 -27.21 -17.10
C ARG A 137 7.59 -28.24 -17.95
N GLY A 138 8.78 -28.65 -17.52
CA GLY A 138 9.64 -29.60 -18.21
C GLY A 138 10.59 -29.00 -19.24
N PHE A 139 10.53 -27.70 -19.49
CA PHE A 139 11.44 -26.98 -20.37
C PHE A 139 12.46 -26.20 -19.55
N GLN A 140 13.71 -26.21 -19.98
CA GLN A 140 14.75 -25.44 -19.33
C GLN A 140 14.53 -23.95 -19.57
N ILE A 141 14.68 -23.15 -18.53
CA ILE A 141 14.68 -21.69 -18.64
C ILE A 141 16.05 -21.26 -19.16
N ASP A 142 16.04 -20.55 -20.27
CA ASP A 142 17.24 -20.11 -20.97
C ASP A 142 17.50 -18.61 -20.86
N ASP A 143 16.45 -17.82 -20.71
CA ASP A 143 16.52 -16.37 -20.61
C ASP A 143 16.42 -15.92 -19.14
N TRP A 144 17.52 -15.32 -18.68
CA TRP A 144 17.66 -14.78 -17.35
C TRP A 144 17.97 -13.31 -17.42
N GLN A 145 17.37 -12.56 -16.53
CA GLN A 145 17.59 -11.12 -16.45
C GLN A 145 17.71 -10.68 -14.99
N TYR A 146 18.65 -9.76 -14.71
CA TYR A 146 18.69 -8.96 -13.50
C TYR A 146 18.38 -7.52 -13.86
N ASP A 147 17.37 -6.95 -13.26
CA ASP A 147 16.90 -5.60 -13.57
C ASP A 147 16.71 -5.33 -15.06
N GLY A 148 16.18 -6.34 -15.78
CA GLY A 148 15.98 -6.27 -17.23
C GLY A 148 17.26 -6.46 -18.09
N VAL A 149 18.42 -6.68 -17.46
CA VAL A 149 19.68 -6.95 -18.17
C VAL A 149 19.86 -8.45 -18.38
N PRO A 150 19.94 -8.93 -19.63
CA PRO A 150 20.13 -10.34 -19.92
C PRO A 150 21.46 -10.87 -19.38
N ILE A 151 21.43 -12.05 -18.78
CA ILE A 151 22.61 -12.74 -18.28
C ILE A 151 22.91 -13.94 -19.20
N PRO A 152 24.16 -14.11 -19.64
CA PRO A 152 24.52 -15.24 -20.47
C PRO A 152 24.27 -16.59 -19.77
N ARG A 153 23.63 -17.51 -20.47
CA ARG A 153 23.24 -18.84 -19.97
C ARG A 153 24.40 -19.64 -19.35
N ASN A 154 25.58 -19.59 -19.96
CA ASN A 154 26.76 -20.31 -19.49
C ASN A 154 27.26 -19.83 -18.12
N THR A 155 27.09 -18.55 -17.81
CA THR A 155 27.42 -17.97 -16.50
C THR A 155 26.56 -18.60 -15.42
N TYR A 156 25.31 -18.93 -15.73
CA TYR A 156 24.35 -19.49 -14.80
C TYR A 156 24.64 -20.97 -14.48
N ALA A 157 24.97 -21.76 -15.49
CA ALA A 157 25.24 -23.18 -15.32
C ALA A 157 26.54 -23.48 -14.54
N LEU A 158 27.50 -22.57 -14.60
CA LEU A 158 28.83 -22.74 -14.02
C LEU A 158 29.09 -21.89 -12.78
N GLY A 159 28.17 -20.97 -12.46
CA GLY A 159 28.34 -20.03 -11.36
C GLY A 159 27.68 -20.45 -10.05
N ASN A 160 28.02 -19.76 -8.97
CA ASN A 160 27.47 -19.96 -7.63
C ASN A 160 26.09 -19.26 -7.44
N TRP A 161 25.29 -19.21 -8.49
CA TRP A 161 24.05 -18.43 -8.53
C TRP A 161 22.92 -19.02 -7.67
N ALA A 162 22.95 -20.34 -7.47
CA ALA A 162 21.94 -21.02 -6.66
C ALA A 162 21.98 -20.63 -5.18
N THR A 163 23.09 -20.07 -4.74
CA THR A 163 23.29 -19.59 -3.37
C THR A 163 23.28 -18.07 -3.27
N GLN A 164 22.75 -17.40 -4.29
CA GLN A 164 22.63 -15.95 -4.26
C GLN A 164 21.60 -15.53 -3.23
N ASP A 165 22.02 -14.64 -2.34
CA ASP A 165 21.20 -14.15 -1.25
C ASP A 165 20.05 -13.31 -1.79
N LEU A 166 18.83 -13.67 -1.42
CA LEU A 166 17.62 -12.97 -1.84
C LEU A 166 17.42 -11.61 -1.19
N ILE A 167 18.22 -11.26 -0.19
CA ILE A 167 18.12 -9.96 0.50
C ILE A 167 18.27 -8.76 -0.45
N PHE A 168 18.97 -8.97 -1.56
CA PHE A 168 19.19 -7.92 -2.56
C PHE A 168 18.09 -7.80 -3.61
N PHE A 169 17.07 -8.65 -3.56
CA PHE A 169 16.01 -8.70 -4.57
C PHE A 169 14.69 -8.22 -4.00
N ASP A 170 14.06 -7.30 -4.71
CA ASP A 170 12.71 -6.85 -4.43
C ASP A 170 11.68 -7.94 -4.77
N ARG A 171 11.85 -8.60 -5.90
CA ARG A 171 10.94 -9.63 -6.40
C ARG A 171 11.60 -10.55 -7.41
N MET A 172 10.93 -11.66 -7.70
CA MET A 172 11.26 -12.55 -8.82
C MET A 172 10.05 -12.67 -9.75
N GLU A 173 10.26 -12.40 -11.02
CA GLU A 173 9.24 -12.51 -12.07
C GLU A 173 9.56 -13.72 -12.96
N VAL A 174 8.54 -14.54 -13.26
CA VAL A 174 8.66 -15.75 -14.09
C VAL A 174 7.57 -15.74 -15.14
N LEU A 175 7.97 -15.91 -16.40
CA LEU A 175 7.09 -15.94 -17.57
C LEU A 175 6.93 -17.38 -18.08
#